data_6be575344c40b494665bd61c4b71685c
#
_entry.id   6be575344c40b494665bd61c4b71685c
#
_cell.length_a   1.000
_cell.length_b   1.000
_cell.length_c   1.000
_cell.angle_alpha   90.00
_cell.angle_beta   90.00
_cell.angle_gamma   90.00
#
_symmetry.space_group_name_H-M   'P 1'
#
loop_
_entity.id
_entity.type
_entity.pdbx_description
1 polymer ?
#
loop_
_entity_poly.entity_id
_entity_poly.type
_entity_poly.pdbx_seq_one_letter_code
_entity_poly.pdbx_strand_id
1 'polypeptide(L)'
;MSRILFIGAHPDDVELGCGGTISKFSDLGYNISVLIIAEGTSGRFDEKDKDTKKVATHIQNRKQNCTNSLKILGVNNIKFCDLPCGNLNIVPLLKINKLIEDEIRSFKPEIIFTHSSVDTNKDHRIVFESTKIATRPSAF
;
A
#
# COMPACT_ATOMS: atom_id res chain seq x y z
N MET A 1 23.14 -1.41 -2.27
CA MET A 1 22.16 -2.07 -1.38
C MET A 1 20.87 -2.19 -2.15
N SER A 2 20.42 -3.42 -2.39
CA SER A 2 19.21 -3.67 -3.20
C SER A 2 17.95 -3.16 -2.50
N ARG A 3 17.01 -2.63 -3.28
CA ARG A 3 15.80 -1.96 -2.80
C ARG A 3 14.56 -2.76 -3.21
N ILE A 4 13.68 -2.98 -2.24
CA ILE A 4 12.43 -3.72 -2.44
C ILE A 4 11.26 -2.83 -2.03
N LEU A 5 10.27 -2.71 -2.90
CA LEU A 5 9.02 -1.99 -2.64
C LEU A 5 7.87 -2.97 -2.49
N PHE A 6 7.13 -2.86 -1.41
CA PHE A 6 5.86 -3.55 -1.20
C PHE A 6 4.70 -2.56 -1.35
N ILE A 7 3.72 -2.90 -2.17
CA ILE A 7 2.55 -2.06 -2.45
C ILE A 7 1.30 -2.80 -2.02
N GLY A 8 0.61 -2.28 -1.00
CA GLY A 8 -0.64 -2.82 -0.48
C GLY A 8 -1.81 -1.87 -0.67
N ALA A 9 -3.02 -2.41 -0.75
CA ALA A 9 -4.23 -1.61 -0.82
C ALA A 9 -4.57 -0.97 0.53
N HIS A 10 -4.48 -1.73 1.63
CA HIS A 10 -4.90 -1.30 2.96
C HIS A 10 -3.80 -1.52 4.01
N PRO A 11 -3.83 -0.77 5.13
CA PRO A 11 -2.96 -1.01 6.27
C PRO A 11 -3.27 -2.40 6.88
N ASP A 12 -2.38 -3.35 6.80
CA ASP A 12 -2.35 -4.75 7.21
C ASP A 12 -2.06 -5.73 6.06
N ASP A 13 -2.40 -5.41 4.81
CA ASP A 13 -2.23 -6.32 3.68
C ASP A 13 -0.77 -6.79 3.51
N VAL A 14 0.17 -5.86 3.62
CA VAL A 14 1.60 -6.15 3.41
C VAL A 14 2.14 -7.01 4.54
N GLU A 15 1.79 -6.69 5.79
CA GLU A 15 2.20 -7.46 6.96
C GLU A 15 1.66 -8.90 6.92
N LEU A 16 0.37 -9.03 6.60
CA LEU A 16 -0.28 -10.34 6.55
C LEU A 16 0.21 -11.19 5.36
N GLY A 17 0.38 -10.56 4.19
CA GLY A 17 0.78 -11.27 2.98
C GLY A 17 2.28 -11.51 2.85
N CYS A 18 3.11 -10.61 3.36
CA CYS A 18 4.55 -10.58 3.11
C CYS A 18 5.42 -10.41 4.36
N GLY A 19 4.87 -10.45 5.57
CA GLY A 19 5.63 -10.17 6.80
C GLY A 19 6.87 -11.03 6.97
N GLY A 20 6.78 -12.34 6.72
CA GLY A 20 7.94 -13.25 6.75
C GLY A 20 8.97 -12.93 5.67
N THR A 21 8.53 -12.55 4.48
CA THR A 21 9.42 -12.10 3.38
C THR A 21 10.13 -10.81 3.74
N ILE A 22 9.43 -9.84 4.30
CA ILE A 22 9.98 -8.56 4.74
C ILE A 22 11.05 -8.79 5.80
N SER A 23 10.73 -9.55 6.86
CA SER A 23 11.67 -9.85 7.95
C SER A 23 12.95 -10.49 7.40
N LYS A 24 12.83 -11.48 6.52
CA LYS A 24 13.97 -12.14 5.89
C LYS A 24 14.84 -11.17 5.08
N PHE A 25 14.26 -10.34 4.23
CA PHE A 25 15.02 -9.38 3.43
C PHE A 25 15.62 -8.27 4.29
N SER A 26 14.93 -7.84 5.35
CA SER A 26 15.46 -6.89 6.33
C SER A 26 16.73 -7.44 7.02
N ASP A 27 16.67 -8.71 7.48
CA ASP A 27 17.83 -9.39 8.09
C ASP A 27 19.01 -9.53 7.11
N LEU A 28 18.75 -9.65 5.82
CA LEU A 28 19.76 -9.69 4.76
C LEU A 28 20.27 -8.29 4.36
N GLY A 29 19.81 -7.23 5.01
CA GLY A 29 20.27 -5.86 4.79
C GLY A 29 19.69 -5.17 3.56
N TYR A 30 18.54 -5.64 3.02
CA TYR A 30 17.85 -4.94 1.94
C TYR A 30 17.20 -3.66 2.46
N ASN A 31 17.17 -2.62 1.62
CA ASN A 31 16.41 -1.41 1.89
C ASN A 31 14.95 -1.63 1.44
N ILE A 32 14.02 -1.56 2.39
CA ILE A 32 12.62 -1.89 2.16
C ILE A 32 11.74 -0.66 2.33
N SER A 33 10.89 -0.40 1.32
CA SER A 33 9.82 0.60 1.37
C SER A 33 8.46 -0.07 1.26
N VAL A 34 7.47 0.51 1.95
CA VAL A 34 6.06 0.09 1.87
C VAL A 34 5.19 1.28 1.47
N LEU A 35 4.35 1.08 0.46
CA LEU A 35 3.36 2.05 -0.01
C LEU A 35 1.95 1.49 0.20
N ILE A 36 1.12 2.20 0.95
CA ILE A 36 -0.28 1.84 1.21
C ILE A 36 -1.19 2.84 0.50
N ILE A 37 -2.09 2.34 -0.34
CA ILE A 37 -2.89 3.17 -1.27
C ILE A 37 -4.14 3.73 -0.61
N ALA A 38 -4.92 2.91 0.09
CA ALA A 38 -6.17 3.31 0.73
C ALA A 38 -6.08 3.27 2.26
N GLU A 39 -6.91 4.05 2.94
CA GLU A 39 -6.85 4.21 4.41
C GLU A 39 -7.39 2.99 5.20
N GLY A 40 -8.10 2.09 4.54
CA GLY A 40 -8.48 0.77 5.08
C GLY A 40 -9.64 0.75 6.07
N THR A 41 -10.36 1.86 6.28
CA THR A 41 -11.35 1.99 7.37
C THR A 41 -12.72 2.45 6.89
N SER A 42 -12.81 3.51 6.10
CA SER A 42 -14.08 4.18 5.75
C SER A 42 -15.09 3.26 5.06
N GLY A 43 -14.65 2.27 4.31
CA GLY A 43 -15.50 1.28 3.66
C GLY A 43 -16.30 0.39 4.62
N ARG A 44 -16.01 0.41 5.92
CA ARG A 44 -16.74 -0.33 6.97
C ARG A 44 -17.88 0.45 7.60
N PHE A 45 -18.04 1.73 7.21
CA PHE A 45 -19.06 2.63 7.75
C PHE A 45 -20.08 2.99 6.69
N ASP A 46 -21.32 3.28 7.12
CA ASP A 46 -22.35 3.82 6.24
C ASP A 46 -21.93 5.19 5.68
N GLU A 47 -22.42 5.54 4.50
CA GLU A 47 -22.07 6.81 3.83
C GLU A 47 -22.25 8.04 4.72
N LYS A 48 -23.32 8.07 5.52
CA LYS A 48 -23.65 9.16 6.47
C LYS A 48 -22.62 9.32 7.60
N ASP A 49 -21.84 8.27 7.89
CA ASP A 49 -20.92 8.24 9.03
C ASP A 49 -19.44 8.34 8.61
N LYS A 50 -19.15 8.29 7.30
CA LYS A 50 -17.74 8.24 6.78
C LYS A 50 -16.90 9.45 7.15
N ASP A 51 -17.49 10.63 7.21
CA ASP A 51 -16.79 11.90 7.50
C ASP A 51 -16.81 12.27 8.98
N THR A 52 -17.12 11.32 9.86
CA THR A 52 -17.18 11.59 11.30
C THR A 52 -15.78 11.60 11.92
N LYS A 53 -15.64 12.34 13.04
CA LYS A 53 -14.42 12.34 13.87
C LYS A 53 -14.04 10.92 14.35
N LYS A 54 -15.05 10.07 14.58
CA LYS A 54 -14.84 8.67 14.94
C LYS A 54 -14.10 7.91 13.85
N VAL A 55 -14.52 8.03 12.59
CA VAL A 55 -13.86 7.38 11.44
C VAL A 55 -12.44 7.91 11.29
N ALA A 56 -12.23 9.23 11.37
CA ALA A 56 -10.90 9.82 11.32
C ALA A 56 -9.95 9.26 12.39
N THR A 57 -10.46 9.07 13.61
CA THR A 57 -9.70 8.44 14.71
C THR A 57 -9.34 6.99 14.40
N HIS A 58 -10.28 6.21 13.86
CA HIS A 58 -10.02 4.82 13.44
C HIS A 58 -8.96 4.73 12.33
N ILE A 59 -9.01 5.64 11.34
CA ILE A 59 -8.01 5.72 10.28
C ILE A 59 -6.62 5.96 10.88
N GLN A 60 -6.47 6.93 11.78
CA GLN A 60 -5.19 7.23 12.41
C GLN A 60 -4.66 6.07 13.24
N ASN A 61 -5.51 5.44 14.05
CA ASN A 61 -5.13 4.27 14.85
C ASN A 61 -4.65 3.13 13.96
N ARG A 62 -5.34 2.88 12.84
CA ARG A 62 -4.97 1.81 11.91
C ARG A 62 -3.63 2.09 11.21
N LYS A 63 -3.39 3.33 10.80
CA LYS A 63 -2.09 3.76 10.26
C LYS A 63 -0.96 3.59 11.29
N GLN A 64 -1.21 3.96 12.53
CA GLN A 64 -0.23 3.82 13.60
C GLN A 64 0.10 2.35 13.87
N ASN A 65 -0.91 1.47 13.92
CA ASN A 65 -0.73 0.04 14.11
C ASN A 65 0.07 -0.58 12.96
N CYS A 66 -0.26 -0.24 11.71
CA CYS A 66 0.50 -0.66 10.52
C CYS A 66 1.97 -0.18 10.60
N THR A 67 2.18 1.09 10.96
CA THR A 67 3.53 1.63 11.13
C THR A 67 4.32 0.87 12.19
N ASN A 68 3.70 0.57 13.33
CA ASN A 68 4.36 -0.15 14.42
C ASN A 68 4.73 -1.59 14.01
N SER A 69 3.81 -2.32 13.36
CA SER A 69 4.06 -3.69 12.91
C SER A 69 5.15 -3.75 11.84
N LEU A 70 5.13 -2.85 10.85
CA LEU A 70 6.15 -2.78 9.81
C LEU A 70 7.53 -2.41 10.36
N LYS A 71 7.60 -1.54 11.38
CA LYS A 71 8.86 -1.24 12.06
C LYS A 71 9.45 -2.45 12.78
N ILE A 72 8.62 -3.29 13.42
CA ILE A 72 9.04 -4.55 14.03
C ILE A 72 9.66 -5.47 12.98
N LEU A 73 9.11 -5.48 11.75
CA LEU A 73 9.63 -6.26 10.63
C LEU A 73 10.89 -5.65 9.97
N GLY A 74 11.34 -4.48 10.44
CA GLY A 74 12.56 -3.81 9.94
C GLY A 74 12.31 -2.79 8.81
N VAL A 75 11.06 -2.39 8.57
CA VAL A 75 10.72 -1.36 7.58
C VAL A 75 10.73 0.03 8.21
N ASN A 76 11.49 0.96 7.64
CA ASN A 76 11.56 2.35 8.12
C ASN A 76 10.94 3.36 7.14
N ASN A 77 10.79 3.00 5.87
CA ASN A 77 10.18 3.86 4.85
C ASN A 77 8.75 3.38 4.54
N ILE A 78 7.77 4.08 5.11
CA ILE A 78 6.34 3.74 4.99
C ILE A 78 5.60 4.99 4.52
N LYS A 79 4.84 4.84 3.43
CA LYS A 79 4.01 5.92 2.87
C LYS A 79 2.55 5.50 2.78
N PHE A 80 1.67 6.43 3.10
CA PHE A 80 0.21 6.28 3.01
C PHE A 80 -0.35 7.30 2.04
N CYS A 81 -1.17 6.84 1.07
CA CYS A 81 -1.83 7.71 0.08
C CYS A 81 -3.23 8.15 0.52
N ASP A 82 -3.79 7.52 1.54
CA ASP A 82 -5.07 7.88 2.17
C ASP A 82 -6.28 7.96 1.21
N LEU A 83 -6.28 7.16 0.14
CA LEU A 83 -7.43 7.06 -0.75
C LEU A 83 -8.59 6.30 -0.08
N PRO A 84 -9.85 6.48 -0.55
CA PRO A 84 -11.02 5.91 0.13
C PRO A 84 -11.05 4.38 0.04
N CYS A 85 -11.15 3.71 1.19
CA CYS A 85 -11.25 2.25 1.32
C CYS A 85 -12.56 1.73 0.70
N GLY A 86 -12.46 0.63 -0.06
CA GLY A 86 -13.61 0.00 -0.71
C GLY A 86 -14.13 0.76 -1.93
N ASN A 87 -13.53 1.91 -2.23
CA ASN A 87 -13.96 2.83 -3.27
C ASN A 87 -12.85 3.21 -4.26
N LEU A 88 -11.79 2.42 -4.37
CA LEU A 88 -10.72 2.71 -5.36
C LEU A 88 -11.23 2.67 -6.80
N ASN A 89 -12.35 1.99 -7.06
CA ASN A 89 -12.99 1.94 -8.38
C ASN A 89 -13.58 3.27 -8.85
N ILE A 90 -13.85 4.22 -7.96
CA ILE A 90 -14.31 5.57 -8.31
C ILE A 90 -13.17 6.60 -8.35
N VAL A 91 -11.98 6.22 -7.90
CA VAL A 91 -10.79 7.03 -8.05
C VAL A 91 -10.24 6.85 -9.47
N PRO A 92 -9.95 7.92 -10.22
CA PRO A 92 -9.34 7.77 -11.54
C PRO A 92 -8.09 6.90 -11.48
N LEU A 93 -8.04 5.83 -12.28
CA LEU A 93 -6.92 4.89 -12.29
C LEU A 93 -5.59 5.60 -12.54
N LEU A 94 -5.59 6.63 -13.39
CA LEU A 94 -4.41 7.46 -13.66
C LEU A 94 -3.84 8.11 -12.39
N LYS A 95 -4.69 8.50 -11.43
CA LYS A 95 -4.24 9.06 -10.15
C LYS A 95 -3.47 8.03 -9.34
N ILE A 96 -4.00 6.79 -9.27
CA ILE A 96 -3.34 5.69 -8.56
C ILE A 96 -2.02 5.34 -9.25
N ASN A 97 -2.02 5.25 -10.58
CA ASN A 97 -0.81 4.98 -11.37
C ASN A 97 0.29 6.00 -11.06
N LYS A 98 -0.04 7.30 -11.03
CA LYS A 98 0.94 8.36 -10.72
C LYS A 98 1.51 8.26 -9.32
N LEU A 99 0.69 7.95 -8.31
CA LEU A 99 1.17 7.75 -6.94
C LEU A 99 2.21 6.62 -6.87
N ILE A 100 1.97 5.53 -7.57
CA ILE A 100 2.89 4.39 -7.63
C ILE A 100 4.14 4.76 -8.45
N GLU A 101 3.98 5.41 -9.62
CA GLU A 101 5.11 5.87 -10.44
C GLU A 101 6.03 6.82 -9.67
N ASP A 102 5.48 7.75 -8.89
CA ASP A 102 6.26 8.70 -8.08
C ASP A 102 7.07 7.97 -7.01
N GLU A 103 6.49 6.96 -6.36
CA GLU A 103 7.24 6.14 -5.39
C GLU A 103 8.34 5.34 -6.09
N ILE A 104 8.07 4.72 -7.23
CA ILE A 104 9.07 3.97 -7.99
C ILE A 104 10.22 4.88 -8.43
N ARG A 105 9.94 6.08 -8.93
CA ARG A 105 10.97 7.05 -9.34
C ARG A 105 11.83 7.52 -8.17
N SER A 106 11.24 7.77 -7.02
CA SER A 106 11.96 8.27 -5.84
C SER A 106 12.77 7.18 -5.15
N PHE A 107 12.19 6.01 -4.96
CA PHE A 107 12.82 4.90 -4.24
C PHE A 107 13.71 4.02 -5.13
N LYS A 108 13.39 3.91 -6.43
CA LYS A 108 14.10 3.11 -7.46
C LYS A 108 14.25 1.64 -7.02
N PRO A 109 13.15 0.93 -6.77
CA PRO A 109 13.19 -0.47 -6.37
C PRO A 109 13.69 -1.37 -7.51
N GLU A 110 14.35 -2.47 -7.16
CA GLU A 110 14.74 -3.54 -8.07
C GLU A 110 13.68 -4.66 -8.09
N ILE A 111 12.95 -4.80 -6.99
CA ILE A 111 11.87 -5.79 -6.84
C ILE A 111 10.64 -5.08 -6.29
N ILE A 112 9.47 -5.42 -6.83
CA ILE A 112 8.17 -4.91 -6.35
C ILE A 112 7.26 -6.10 -6.04
N PHE A 113 6.70 -6.11 -4.84
CA PHE A 113 5.64 -7.03 -4.43
C PHE A 113 4.31 -6.27 -4.35
N THR A 114 3.25 -6.88 -4.87
CA THR A 114 1.90 -6.33 -4.82
C THR A 114 0.85 -7.46 -4.79
N HIS A 115 -0.43 -7.11 -4.81
CA HIS A 115 -1.55 -8.05 -4.84
C HIS A 115 -1.60 -8.94 -6.10
N SER A 116 -2.48 -9.94 -6.07
CA SER A 116 -2.78 -10.82 -7.20
C SER A 116 -3.88 -10.24 -8.08
N SER A 117 -3.82 -10.52 -9.39
CA SER A 117 -4.88 -10.17 -10.35
C SER A 117 -6.21 -10.88 -10.12
N VAL A 118 -6.18 -12.00 -9.40
CA VAL A 118 -7.34 -12.86 -9.12
C VAL A 118 -7.83 -12.75 -7.67
N ASP A 119 -7.37 -11.74 -6.94
CA ASP A 119 -7.85 -11.48 -5.58
C ASP A 119 -9.37 -11.19 -5.59
N THR A 120 -10.07 -11.62 -4.56
CA THR A 120 -11.51 -11.37 -4.40
C THR A 120 -11.80 -9.91 -4.05
N ASN A 121 -10.89 -9.23 -3.37
CA ASN A 121 -11.03 -7.82 -3.03
C ASN A 121 -10.78 -6.93 -4.25
N LYS A 122 -11.77 -6.07 -4.56
CA LYS A 122 -11.68 -5.17 -5.71
C LYS A 122 -10.57 -4.13 -5.60
N ASP A 123 -10.36 -3.55 -4.43
CA ASP A 123 -9.26 -2.60 -4.21
C ASP A 123 -7.90 -3.27 -4.47
N HIS A 124 -7.72 -4.53 -4.05
CA HIS A 124 -6.50 -5.31 -4.32
C HIS A 124 -6.23 -5.48 -5.81
N ARG A 125 -7.26 -5.84 -6.58
CA ARG A 125 -7.15 -5.96 -8.05
C ARG A 125 -6.83 -4.64 -8.74
N ILE A 126 -7.39 -3.53 -8.25
CA ILE A 126 -7.09 -2.18 -8.77
C ILE A 126 -5.64 -1.80 -8.49
N VAL A 127 -5.14 -2.07 -7.29
CA VAL A 127 -3.74 -1.82 -6.93
C VAL A 127 -2.80 -2.70 -7.77
N PHE A 128 -3.14 -3.97 -8.00
CA PHE A 128 -2.39 -4.83 -8.91
C PHE A 128 -2.33 -4.24 -10.33
N GLU A 129 -3.49 -3.85 -10.89
CA GLU A 129 -3.58 -3.28 -12.24
C GLU A 129 -2.77 -1.99 -12.35
N SER A 130 -2.91 -1.09 -11.38
CA SER A 130 -2.13 0.14 -11.31
C SER A 130 -0.62 -0.11 -11.22
N THR A 131 -0.21 -1.07 -10.40
CA THR A 131 1.21 -1.45 -10.28
C THR A 131 1.75 -1.99 -11.60
N LYS A 132 1.00 -2.87 -12.27
CA LYS A 132 1.35 -3.40 -13.58
C LYS A 132 1.54 -2.29 -14.62
N ILE A 133 0.64 -1.29 -14.63
CA ILE A 133 0.75 -0.14 -15.53
C ILE A 133 1.96 0.72 -15.18
N ALA A 134 2.17 1.00 -13.90
CA ALA A 134 3.27 1.84 -13.41
C ALA A 134 4.66 1.23 -13.65
N THR A 135 4.74 -0.08 -13.80
CA THR A 135 6.01 -0.82 -14.04
C THR A 135 6.27 -1.16 -15.50
N ARG A 136 5.45 -0.66 -16.44
CA ARG A 136 5.68 -0.90 -17.87
C ARG A 136 7.03 -0.30 -18.33
N PRO A 137 7.72 -0.89 -19.32
CA PRO A 137 9.05 -0.44 -19.75
C PRO A 137 9.16 1.02 -20.16
N SER A 138 8.08 1.61 -20.67
CA SER A 138 8.01 3.02 -21.08
C SER A 138 7.67 3.99 -19.97
N ALA A 139 7.52 3.54 -18.74
CA ALA A 139 7.16 4.41 -17.61
C ALA A 139 8.34 5.21 -17.05
N PHE A 140 9.59 4.82 -17.39
CA PHE A 140 10.84 5.41 -16.85
C PHE A 140 11.88 5.64 -17.92
#